data_eb61589b169bfd095ebf0deb77aabcc1
#
_entry.id   eb61589b169bfd095ebf0deb77aabcc1
#
_cell.length_a   1.000
_cell.length_b   1.000
_cell.length_c   1.000
_cell.angle_alpha   90.00
_cell.angle_beta   90.00
_cell.angle_gamma   90.00
#
_symmetry.space_group_name_H-M   'P 1'
#
loop_
_entity.id
_entity.type
_entity.pdbx_description
1 polymer ?
#
loop_
_entity_poly.entity_id
_entity_poly.type
_entity_poly.pdbx_seq_one_letter_code
_entity_poly.pdbx_strand_id
1 'polypeptide(L)'
;MFKQLLSIKNYKLFLINMALLGMGLAVTVPFFILYATQELGMTKGQYGLLMALAALAGFLMNTFVGRISDTGRVNRKSLIIFSLLMAAFAFSVYFFIHNVLWFIILYTIFTGFAAPAMPQMYASARESINVSASNKNAVFANTVLRSMFSLGFLFGPLVGTVLLSKFGYDGLFGGTILLYLVVLVSMILLFRDVTTERPTRTQNYIEPVAPNLLKDMYLLIPFLAFVMLHVGQWMYTLNMPLFVTEYLQESENNVGYLASLCAGLEVPFMIILGLLASRFQTRTLLMIGALLGGGYYFSIGLFDSVMAMLIGQSALAFFLAILLGLGISYFQDILPDFPGYASTLFSNAMIAGQLIGNLLGGVMSDMVGLGNVFYVSAAFIAVAFVLLIFTKPVKMEDVI
;
A
#
# COMPACT_ATOMS: atom_id res chain seq x y z
N MET A 1 19.94 -10.19 20.30
CA MET A 1 19.54 -9.64 19.00
C MET A 1 18.60 -8.44 19.15
N PHE A 2 17.39 -8.57 19.71
CA PHE A 2 16.45 -7.43 19.84
C PHE A 2 17.01 -6.25 20.68
N LYS A 3 17.66 -6.53 21.83
CA LYS A 3 18.32 -5.49 22.64
C LYS A 3 19.40 -4.72 21.88
N GLN A 4 20.12 -5.38 20.98
CA GLN A 4 21.15 -4.75 20.15
C GLN A 4 20.53 -3.82 19.08
N LEU A 5 19.37 -4.16 18.53
CA LEU A 5 18.66 -3.26 17.60
C LEU A 5 18.20 -1.98 18.30
N LEU A 6 17.72 -2.09 19.53
CA LEU A 6 17.27 -0.93 20.30
C LEU A 6 18.41 0.01 20.73
N SER A 7 19.68 -0.42 20.63
CA SER A 7 20.85 0.42 20.86
C SER A 7 21.31 1.21 19.63
N ILE A 8 20.78 0.88 18.44
CA ILE A 8 21.08 1.62 17.21
C ILE A 8 20.50 3.03 17.32
N LYS A 9 21.30 4.02 16.94
CA LYS A 9 20.91 5.43 16.94
C LYS A 9 19.63 5.65 16.13
N ASN A 10 18.67 6.37 16.68
CA ASN A 10 17.36 6.67 16.08
C ASN A 10 16.42 5.44 15.87
N TYR A 11 16.85 4.21 16.06
CA TYR A 11 16.05 3.03 15.67
C TYR A 11 14.72 2.94 16.43
N LYS A 12 14.72 3.22 17.75
CA LYS A 12 13.48 3.27 18.55
C LYS A 12 12.51 4.33 18.02
N LEU A 13 13.04 5.49 17.63
CA LEU A 13 12.26 6.57 17.03
C LEU A 13 11.59 6.11 15.73
N PHE A 14 12.35 5.44 14.86
CA PHE A 14 11.81 4.90 13.61
C PHE A 14 10.74 3.84 13.85
N LEU A 15 10.90 2.94 14.84
CA LEU A 15 9.89 1.93 15.15
C LEU A 15 8.54 2.56 15.53
N ILE A 16 8.57 3.54 16.45
CA ILE A 16 7.36 4.24 16.89
C ILE A 16 6.75 5.03 15.74
N ASN A 17 7.56 5.78 15.00
CA ASN A 17 7.06 6.60 13.90
C ASN A 17 6.51 5.75 12.74
N MET A 18 7.06 4.56 12.46
CA MET A 18 6.51 3.63 11.48
C MET A 18 5.14 3.12 11.90
N ALA A 19 4.95 2.78 13.18
CA ALA A 19 3.63 2.38 13.68
C ALA A 19 2.62 3.55 13.57
N LEU A 20 3.01 4.76 13.98
CA LEU A 20 2.15 5.94 13.88
C LEU A 20 1.82 6.32 12.42
N LEU A 21 2.78 6.19 11.50
CA LEU A 21 2.55 6.41 10.07
C LEU A 21 1.59 5.38 9.48
N GLY A 22 1.78 4.10 9.80
CA GLY A 22 0.87 3.04 9.38
C GLY A 22 -0.55 3.30 9.88
N MET A 23 -0.67 3.71 11.15
CA MET A 23 -1.97 4.07 11.75
C MET A 23 -2.56 5.30 11.06
N GLY A 24 -1.81 6.40 10.92
CA GLY A 24 -2.29 7.63 10.28
C GLY A 24 -2.76 7.43 8.85
N LEU A 25 -2.10 6.56 8.09
CA LEU A 25 -2.54 6.20 6.75
C LEU A 25 -3.87 5.43 6.78
N ALA A 26 -4.03 4.49 7.71
CA ALA A 26 -5.15 3.56 7.72
C ALA A 26 -6.40 4.09 8.44
N VAL A 27 -6.28 5.11 9.31
CA VAL A 27 -7.41 5.72 10.04
C VAL A 27 -8.48 6.22 9.08
N THR A 28 -8.10 6.95 8.04
CA THR A 28 -9.04 7.65 7.15
C THR A 28 -9.42 6.82 5.92
N VAL A 29 -8.53 5.94 5.44
CA VAL A 29 -8.68 5.25 4.15
C VAL A 29 -10.04 4.57 3.96
N PRO A 30 -10.58 3.76 4.91
CA PRO A 30 -11.84 3.08 4.70
C PRO A 30 -13.06 4.01 4.68
N PHE A 31 -12.96 5.19 5.31
CA PHE A 31 -14.08 6.12 5.49
C PHE A 31 -14.04 7.31 4.54
N PHE A 32 -12.93 7.50 3.81
CA PHE A 32 -12.74 8.69 3.00
C PHE A 32 -13.73 8.79 1.85
N ILE A 33 -14.08 7.66 1.22
CA ILE A 33 -15.08 7.65 0.16
C ILE A 33 -16.47 8.02 0.70
N LEU A 34 -16.80 7.61 1.93
CA LEU A 34 -18.09 7.97 2.55
C LEU A 34 -18.20 9.48 2.73
N TYR A 35 -17.17 10.11 3.30
CA TYR A 35 -17.10 11.57 3.36
C TYR A 35 -17.22 12.22 1.97
N ALA A 36 -16.44 11.75 1.02
CA ALA A 36 -16.38 12.35 -0.31
C ALA A 36 -17.74 12.30 -1.05
N THR A 37 -18.47 11.19 -0.89
CA THR A 37 -19.77 11.03 -1.57
C THR A 37 -20.94 11.59 -0.79
N GLN A 38 -20.96 11.43 0.54
CA GLN A 38 -22.11 11.80 1.39
C GLN A 38 -22.07 13.26 1.83
N GLU A 39 -20.89 13.77 2.19
CA GLU A 39 -20.76 15.13 2.71
C GLU A 39 -20.29 16.14 1.64
N LEU A 40 -19.27 15.77 0.85
CA LEU A 40 -18.73 16.68 -0.17
C LEU A 40 -19.49 16.60 -1.50
N GLY A 41 -20.40 15.62 -1.67
CA GLY A 41 -21.24 15.47 -2.86
C GLY A 41 -20.49 15.03 -4.13
N MET A 42 -19.35 14.36 -3.99
CA MET A 42 -18.66 13.77 -5.11
C MET A 42 -19.43 12.58 -5.69
N THR A 43 -19.42 12.43 -7.01
CA THR A 43 -19.78 11.14 -7.60
C THR A 43 -18.70 10.09 -7.33
N LYS A 44 -19.05 8.79 -7.39
CA LYS A 44 -18.09 7.70 -7.23
C LYS A 44 -16.98 7.78 -8.27
N GLY A 45 -17.31 8.18 -9.50
CA GLY A 45 -16.33 8.45 -10.57
C GLY A 45 -15.36 9.58 -10.24
N GLN A 46 -15.84 10.69 -9.65
CA GLN A 46 -14.98 11.79 -9.20
C GLN A 46 -14.05 11.37 -8.08
N TYR A 47 -14.54 10.56 -7.13
CA TYR A 47 -13.67 10.00 -6.09
C TYR A 47 -12.63 9.04 -6.65
N GLY A 48 -13.03 8.17 -7.59
CA GLY A 48 -12.10 7.30 -8.31
C GLY A 48 -11.00 8.09 -9.03
N LEU A 49 -11.37 9.21 -9.70
CA LEU A 49 -10.43 10.14 -10.33
C LEU A 49 -9.49 10.79 -9.29
N LEU A 50 -10.02 11.26 -8.17
CA LEU A 50 -9.22 11.82 -7.07
C LEU A 50 -8.14 10.84 -6.62
N MET A 51 -8.52 9.59 -6.34
CA MET A 51 -7.60 8.56 -5.85
C MET A 51 -6.58 8.14 -6.92
N ALA A 52 -6.98 8.11 -8.19
CA ALA A 52 -6.07 7.85 -9.29
C ALA A 52 -5.04 8.98 -9.45
N LEU A 53 -5.48 10.23 -9.42
CA LEU A 53 -4.59 11.39 -9.50
C LEU A 53 -3.63 11.46 -8.31
N ALA A 54 -4.11 11.17 -7.09
CA ALA A 54 -3.28 11.10 -5.89
C ALA A 54 -2.20 10.00 -6.00
N ALA A 55 -2.55 8.81 -6.51
CA ALA A 55 -1.61 7.73 -6.76
C ALA A 55 -0.56 8.10 -7.81
N LEU A 56 -0.97 8.74 -8.91
CA LEU A 56 -0.05 9.23 -9.96
C LEU A 56 0.90 10.29 -9.41
N ALA A 57 0.36 11.29 -8.70
CA ALA A 57 1.17 12.35 -8.08
C ALA A 57 2.19 11.76 -7.09
N GLY A 58 1.76 10.80 -6.26
CA GLY A 58 2.64 10.08 -5.33
C GLY A 58 3.75 9.31 -6.05
N PHE A 59 3.43 8.62 -7.14
CA PHE A 59 4.43 7.93 -7.97
C PHE A 59 5.48 8.88 -8.55
N LEU A 60 5.03 9.98 -9.15
CA LEU A 60 5.92 10.97 -9.74
C LEU A 60 6.84 11.60 -8.69
N MET A 61 6.26 11.98 -7.54
CA MET A 61 7.03 12.60 -6.45
C MET A 61 7.99 11.62 -5.77
N ASN A 62 7.59 10.36 -5.56
CA ASN A 62 8.50 9.33 -5.04
C ASN A 62 9.69 9.10 -5.98
N THR A 63 9.45 9.06 -7.28
CA THR A 63 10.51 8.89 -8.28
C THR A 63 11.45 10.09 -8.30
N PHE A 64 10.90 11.31 -8.29
CA PHE A 64 11.67 12.55 -8.31
C PHE A 64 12.52 12.72 -7.03
N VAL A 65 11.88 12.60 -5.86
CA VAL A 65 12.53 12.73 -4.55
C VAL A 65 13.56 11.63 -4.33
N GLY A 66 13.27 10.39 -4.76
CA GLY A 66 14.23 9.28 -4.70
C GLY A 66 15.53 9.62 -5.41
N ARG A 67 15.44 10.11 -6.66
CA ARG A 67 16.63 10.51 -7.44
C ARG A 67 17.43 11.63 -6.76
N ILE A 68 16.75 12.68 -6.27
CA ILE A 68 17.42 13.82 -5.63
C ILE A 68 18.05 13.41 -4.29
N SER A 69 17.34 12.60 -3.49
CA SER A 69 17.84 12.16 -2.18
C SER A 69 19.10 11.30 -2.31
N ASP A 70 19.24 10.54 -3.39
CA ASP A 70 20.40 9.68 -3.62
C ASP A 70 21.63 10.44 -4.08
N THR A 71 21.47 11.66 -4.63
CA THR A 71 22.61 12.53 -4.97
C THR A 71 23.29 13.16 -3.76
N GLY A 72 22.70 13.08 -2.56
CA GLY A 72 23.22 13.72 -1.36
C GLY A 72 23.02 15.23 -1.29
N ARG A 73 22.43 15.84 -2.32
CA ARG A 73 22.22 17.31 -2.38
C ARG A 73 21.18 17.81 -1.40
N VAL A 74 20.24 16.95 -0.99
CA VAL A 74 19.15 17.29 -0.07
C VAL A 74 19.22 16.41 1.16
N ASN A 75 19.06 17.02 2.33
CA ASN A 75 19.04 16.32 3.60
C ASN A 75 17.74 15.49 3.72
N ARG A 76 17.87 14.18 4.00
CA ARG A 76 16.72 13.27 4.16
C ARG A 76 15.78 13.71 5.29
N LYS A 77 16.31 14.27 6.39
CA LYS A 77 15.49 14.81 7.48
C LYS A 77 14.55 15.89 6.98
N SER A 78 15.07 16.83 6.18
CA SER A 78 14.26 17.92 5.60
C SER A 78 13.18 17.39 4.66
N LEU A 79 13.50 16.37 3.86
CA LEU A 79 12.52 15.71 2.98
C LEU A 79 11.40 15.03 3.78
N ILE A 80 11.73 14.31 4.85
CA ILE A 80 10.75 13.66 5.73
C ILE A 80 9.85 14.70 6.38
N ILE A 81 10.43 15.75 6.97
CA ILE A 81 9.69 16.83 7.63
C ILE A 81 8.74 17.51 6.65
N PHE A 82 9.23 17.89 5.45
CA PHE A 82 8.41 18.50 4.42
C PHE A 82 7.25 17.58 3.99
N SER A 83 7.53 16.29 3.73
CA SER A 83 6.49 15.35 3.30
C SER A 83 5.45 15.08 4.39
N LEU A 84 5.84 15.01 5.66
CA LEU A 84 4.90 14.88 6.79
C LEU A 84 4.01 16.12 6.95
N LEU A 85 4.59 17.32 6.74
CA LEU A 85 3.83 18.57 6.75
C LEU A 85 2.81 18.59 5.61
N MET A 86 3.21 18.15 4.42
CA MET A 86 2.29 18.03 3.27
C MET A 86 1.19 16.98 3.52
N ALA A 87 1.48 15.88 4.24
CA ALA A 87 0.47 14.92 4.65
C ALA A 87 -0.57 15.57 5.60
N ALA A 88 -0.13 16.34 6.57
CA ALA A 88 -1.04 17.08 7.45
C ALA A 88 -1.90 18.08 6.65
N PHE A 89 -1.32 18.80 5.69
CA PHE A 89 -2.08 19.71 4.82
C PHE A 89 -3.06 18.98 3.92
N ALA A 90 -2.73 17.79 3.39
CA ALA A 90 -3.65 17.00 2.58
C ALA A 90 -4.96 16.71 3.31
N PHE A 91 -4.89 16.29 4.57
CA PHE A 91 -6.08 16.05 5.37
C PHE A 91 -6.72 17.33 5.90
N SER A 92 -5.96 18.43 6.05
CA SER A 92 -6.53 19.74 6.44
C SER A 92 -7.41 20.36 5.36
N VAL A 93 -7.27 19.94 4.08
CA VAL A 93 -8.17 20.37 2.98
C VAL A 93 -9.63 20.13 3.33
N TYR A 94 -9.93 19.08 4.10
CA TYR A 94 -11.26 18.78 4.63
C TYR A 94 -11.93 19.99 5.31
N PHE A 95 -11.21 20.67 6.18
CA PHE A 95 -11.79 21.76 7.02
C PHE A 95 -12.07 23.06 6.27
N PHE A 96 -11.41 23.27 5.13
CA PHE A 96 -11.42 24.57 4.46
C PHE A 96 -12.03 24.53 3.06
N ILE A 97 -12.10 23.38 2.41
CA ILE A 97 -12.44 23.27 0.99
C ILE A 97 -13.66 22.36 0.81
N HIS A 98 -14.77 22.96 0.45
CA HIS A 98 -16.05 22.27 0.21
C HIS A 98 -16.40 22.20 -1.30
N ASN A 99 -15.59 22.81 -2.17
CA ASN A 99 -15.74 22.69 -3.62
C ASN A 99 -14.98 21.46 -4.12
N VAL A 100 -15.68 20.56 -4.81
CA VAL A 100 -15.16 19.29 -5.32
C VAL A 100 -13.89 19.45 -6.16
N LEU A 101 -13.90 20.43 -7.10
CA LEU A 101 -12.75 20.63 -8.00
C LEU A 101 -11.50 21.07 -7.24
N TRP A 102 -11.64 22.06 -6.36
CA TRP A 102 -10.52 22.54 -5.54
C TRP A 102 -10.05 21.48 -4.55
N PHE A 103 -10.97 20.68 -4.01
CA PHE A 103 -10.62 19.56 -3.15
C PHE A 103 -9.74 18.54 -3.90
N ILE A 104 -10.16 18.12 -5.12
CA ILE A 104 -9.39 17.19 -5.96
C ILE A 104 -7.99 17.75 -6.21
N ILE A 105 -7.88 19.02 -6.62
CA ILE A 105 -6.59 19.64 -6.98
C ILE A 105 -5.68 19.70 -5.76
N LEU A 106 -6.14 20.28 -4.65
CA LEU A 106 -5.30 20.51 -3.47
C LEU A 106 -4.93 19.20 -2.77
N TYR A 107 -5.89 18.29 -2.60
CA TYR A 107 -5.61 16.97 -2.02
C TYR A 107 -4.59 16.19 -2.85
N THR A 108 -4.73 16.19 -4.17
CA THR A 108 -3.77 15.54 -5.08
C THR A 108 -2.37 16.12 -4.96
N ILE A 109 -2.24 17.45 -4.94
CA ILE A 109 -0.95 18.13 -4.82
C ILE A 109 -0.30 17.78 -3.48
N PHE A 110 -1.03 17.94 -2.37
CA PHE A 110 -0.49 17.70 -1.05
C PHE A 110 -0.16 16.21 -0.81
N THR A 111 -1.00 15.28 -1.25
CA THR A 111 -0.71 13.84 -1.14
C THR A 111 0.45 13.42 -2.03
N GLY A 112 0.61 14.03 -3.20
CA GLY A 112 1.79 13.84 -4.04
C GLY A 112 3.08 14.19 -3.28
N PHE A 113 3.15 15.38 -2.70
CA PHE A 113 4.31 15.81 -1.91
C PHE A 113 4.46 15.05 -0.57
N ALA A 114 3.40 14.49 -0.04
CA ALA A 114 3.43 13.65 1.17
C ALA A 114 4.01 12.25 0.92
N ALA A 115 3.84 11.71 -0.27
CA ALA A 115 4.18 10.33 -0.61
C ALA A 115 5.63 9.93 -0.27
N PRO A 116 6.67 10.79 -0.41
CA PRO A 116 8.04 10.44 -0.07
C PRO A 116 8.32 10.21 1.43
N ALA A 117 7.43 10.59 2.34
CA ALA A 117 7.67 10.47 3.79
C ALA A 117 8.11 9.06 4.19
N MET A 118 7.34 8.05 3.82
CA MET A 118 7.58 6.66 4.18
C MET A 118 8.86 6.09 3.55
N PRO A 119 9.10 6.17 2.23
CA PRO A 119 10.35 5.71 1.62
C PRO A 119 11.60 6.38 2.20
N GLN A 120 11.55 7.69 2.48
CA GLN A 120 12.67 8.42 3.07
C GLN A 120 12.92 8.02 4.52
N MET A 121 11.88 7.69 5.29
CA MET A 121 12.05 7.13 6.65
C MET A 121 12.69 5.75 6.62
N TYR A 122 12.29 4.84 5.72
CA TYR A 122 12.95 3.55 5.54
C TYR A 122 14.42 3.71 5.15
N ALA A 123 14.72 4.63 4.23
CA ALA A 123 16.08 4.91 3.80
C ALA A 123 16.95 5.44 4.96
N SER A 124 16.42 6.38 5.75
CA SER A 124 17.12 6.93 6.94
C SER A 124 17.33 5.88 8.03
N ALA A 125 16.36 5.01 8.25
CA ALA A 125 16.48 3.91 9.19
C ALA A 125 17.56 2.92 8.73
N ARG A 126 17.60 2.58 7.45
CA ARG A 126 18.63 1.71 6.86
C ARG A 126 20.03 2.31 6.98
N GLU A 127 20.20 3.63 6.76
CA GLU A 127 21.47 4.32 6.98
C GLU A 127 21.92 4.19 8.45
N SER A 128 21.00 4.41 9.41
CA SER A 128 21.30 4.26 10.84
C SER A 128 21.70 2.82 11.21
N ILE A 129 21.07 1.81 10.60
CA ILE A 129 21.39 0.40 10.80
C ILE A 129 22.78 0.08 10.21
N ASN A 130 23.07 0.52 8.99
CA ASN A 130 24.33 0.23 8.30
C ASN A 130 25.55 0.81 9.02
N VAL A 131 25.40 1.97 9.67
CA VAL A 131 26.49 2.57 10.48
C VAL A 131 26.73 1.82 11.79
N SER A 132 25.70 1.23 12.37
CA SER A 132 25.74 0.73 13.75
C SER A 132 25.78 -0.81 13.88
N ALA A 133 25.43 -1.56 12.80
CA ALA A 133 25.25 -3.00 12.87
C ALA A 133 26.09 -3.74 11.82
N SER A 134 26.51 -4.98 12.14
CA SER A 134 27.01 -5.89 11.11
C SER A 134 25.91 -6.23 10.09
N ASN A 135 26.27 -6.45 8.82
CA ASN A 135 25.33 -6.76 7.72
C ASN A 135 24.30 -7.87 8.02
N LYS A 136 24.65 -8.82 8.91
CA LYS A 136 23.75 -9.91 9.31
C LYS A 136 22.48 -9.45 10.06
N ASN A 137 22.51 -8.28 10.71
CA ASN A 137 21.39 -7.76 11.48
C ASN A 137 20.51 -6.78 10.69
N ALA A 138 20.97 -6.30 9.52
CA ALA A 138 20.26 -5.29 8.74
C ALA A 138 18.93 -5.80 8.17
N VAL A 139 18.88 -7.05 7.68
CA VAL A 139 17.65 -7.66 7.15
C VAL A 139 16.59 -7.78 8.25
N PHE A 140 16.99 -8.30 9.42
CA PHE A 140 16.07 -8.42 10.55
C PHE A 140 15.55 -7.06 11.03
N ALA A 141 16.42 -6.06 11.12
CA ALA A 141 16.04 -4.71 11.51
C ALA A 141 15.00 -4.09 10.53
N ASN A 142 15.20 -4.23 9.23
CA ASN A 142 14.24 -3.77 8.22
C ASN A 142 12.89 -4.52 8.33
N THR A 143 12.92 -5.83 8.60
CA THR A 143 11.69 -6.61 8.81
C THR A 143 10.92 -6.11 10.02
N VAL A 144 11.59 -5.83 11.14
CA VAL A 144 10.94 -5.28 12.35
C VAL A 144 10.33 -3.90 12.09
N LEU A 145 11.02 -3.01 11.34
CA LEU A 145 10.46 -1.71 10.94
C LEU A 145 9.18 -1.87 10.12
N ARG A 146 9.19 -2.79 9.15
CA ARG A 146 8.02 -3.08 8.31
C ARG A 146 6.86 -3.65 9.13
N SER A 147 7.16 -4.54 10.09
CA SER A 147 6.16 -5.09 11.01
C SER A 147 5.52 -4.01 11.88
N MET A 148 6.28 -2.99 12.31
CA MET A 148 5.73 -1.86 13.07
C MET A 148 4.74 -1.04 12.24
N PHE A 149 5.05 -0.78 10.97
CA PHE A 149 4.12 -0.13 10.05
C PHE A 149 2.82 -0.95 9.90
N SER A 150 2.94 -2.26 9.67
CA SER A 150 1.78 -3.16 9.54
C SER A 150 0.93 -3.21 10.81
N LEU A 151 1.55 -3.20 11.99
CA LEU A 151 0.83 -3.09 13.27
C LEU A 151 0.03 -1.78 13.36
N GLY A 152 0.64 -0.66 13.00
CA GLY A 152 -0.07 0.62 12.94
C GLY A 152 -1.25 0.57 11.97
N PHE A 153 -1.04 0.00 10.81
CA PHE A 153 -2.07 -0.14 9.78
C PHE A 153 -3.23 -1.04 10.24
N LEU A 154 -2.96 -2.08 11.01
CA LEU A 154 -3.98 -2.96 11.62
C LEU A 154 -4.91 -2.19 12.55
N PHE A 155 -4.35 -1.33 13.42
CA PHE A 155 -5.15 -0.58 14.40
C PHE A 155 -5.80 0.68 13.81
N GLY A 156 -5.32 1.16 12.67
CA GLY A 156 -5.81 2.39 12.04
C GLY A 156 -7.33 2.42 11.83
N PRO A 157 -7.96 1.45 11.14
CA PRO A 157 -9.39 1.45 10.91
C PRO A 157 -10.22 1.36 12.20
N LEU A 158 -9.74 0.67 13.24
CA LEU A 158 -10.42 0.65 14.55
C LEU A 158 -10.39 2.02 15.21
N VAL A 159 -9.24 2.69 15.20
CA VAL A 159 -9.12 4.07 15.70
C VAL A 159 -10.02 4.99 14.88
N GLY A 160 -10.02 4.83 13.55
CA GLY A 160 -10.91 5.57 12.65
C GLY A 160 -12.39 5.39 12.99
N THR A 161 -12.84 4.15 13.23
CA THR A 161 -14.19 3.84 13.66
C THR A 161 -14.55 4.58 14.96
N VAL A 162 -13.66 4.57 15.96
CA VAL A 162 -13.90 5.25 17.23
C VAL A 162 -13.95 6.77 17.07
N LEU A 163 -13.05 7.34 16.26
CA LEU A 163 -13.04 8.78 16.00
C LEU A 163 -14.28 9.21 15.24
N LEU A 164 -14.67 8.48 14.21
CA LEU A 164 -15.84 8.75 13.40
C LEU A 164 -17.13 8.64 14.24
N SER A 165 -17.30 7.56 15.01
CA SER A 165 -18.50 7.34 15.82
C SER A 165 -18.69 8.35 16.95
N LYS A 166 -17.59 8.90 17.53
CA LYS A 166 -17.66 9.83 18.66
C LYS A 166 -17.62 11.30 18.25
N PHE A 167 -16.88 11.62 17.20
CA PHE A 167 -16.56 13.00 16.83
C PHE A 167 -16.86 13.31 15.36
N GLY A 168 -17.51 12.38 14.62
CA GLY A 168 -17.80 12.55 13.20
C GLY A 168 -16.54 12.65 12.34
N TYR A 169 -16.71 13.17 11.14
CA TYR A 169 -15.61 13.37 10.20
C TYR A 169 -14.56 14.37 10.70
N ASP A 170 -14.95 15.36 11.52
CA ASP A 170 -14.01 16.29 12.17
C ASP A 170 -13.01 15.54 13.04
N GLY A 171 -13.49 14.59 13.83
CA GLY A 171 -12.62 13.74 14.65
C GLY A 171 -11.74 12.80 13.81
N LEU A 172 -12.28 12.23 12.74
CA LEU A 172 -11.55 11.35 11.83
C LEU A 172 -10.37 12.08 11.18
N PHE A 173 -10.63 13.20 10.52
CA PHE A 173 -9.60 13.98 9.83
C PHE A 173 -8.66 14.68 10.82
N GLY A 174 -9.20 15.27 11.90
CA GLY A 174 -8.41 15.90 12.96
C GLY A 174 -7.46 14.91 13.66
N GLY A 175 -7.95 13.71 13.96
CA GLY A 175 -7.13 12.63 14.53
C GLY A 175 -6.02 12.17 13.58
N THR A 176 -6.30 12.08 12.28
CA THR A 176 -5.30 11.76 11.27
C THR A 176 -4.22 12.85 11.18
N ILE A 177 -4.61 14.13 11.15
CA ILE A 177 -3.69 15.27 11.19
C ILE A 177 -2.82 15.21 12.44
N LEU A 178 -3.43 14.98 13.61
CA LEU A 178 -2.70 14.88 14.88
C LEU A 178 -1.63 13.79 14.83
N LEU A 179 -1.94 12.61 14.27
CA LEU A 179 -0.96 11.53 14.11
C LEU A 179 0.23 11.97 13.25
N TYR A 180 -0.01 12.60 12.10
CA TYR A 180 1.06 13.12 11.25
C TYR A 180 1.87 14.22 11.93
N LEU A 181 1.23 15.12 12.70
CA LEU A 181 1.91 16.16 13.46
C LEU A 181 2.76 15.58 14.60
N VAL A 182 2.30 14.53 15.29
CA VAL A 182 3.10 13.83 16.31
C VAL A 182 4.37 13.23 15.69
N VAL A 183 4.24 12.56 14.55
CA VAL A 183 5.40 12.04 13.80
C VAL A 183 6.30 13.18 13.35
N LEU A 184 5.75 14.26 12.80
CA LEU A 184 6.49 15.44 12.36
C LEU A 184 7.32 16.05 13.51
N VAL A 185 6.69 16.33 14.66
CA VAL A 185 7.33 16.91 15.83
C VAL A 185 8.41 15.98 16.37
N SER A 186 8.14 14.67 16.44
CA SER A 186 9.12 13.68 16.87
C SER A 186 10.35 13.66 15.96
N MET A 187 10.16 13.77 14.63
CA MET A 187 11.25 13.83 13.66
C MET A 187 12.06 15.14 13.76
N ILE A 188 11.39 16.27 14.00
CA ILE A 188 12.08 17.55 14.22
C ILE A 188 12.97 17.50 15.46
N LEU A 189 12.41 17.05 16.59
CA LEU A 189 13.04 17.15 17.90
C LEU A 189 14.04 16.03 18.18
N LEU A 190 13.72 14.80 17.80
CA LEU A 190 14.44 13.61 18.23
C LEU A 190 15.33 12.99 17.15
N PHE A 191 15.04 13.22 15.86
CA PHE A 191 15.85 12.65 14.79
C PHE A 191 17.17 13.39 14.65
N ARG A 192 18.26 12.65 14.83
CA ARG A 192 19.63 13.15 14.64
C ARG A 192 20.24 12.55 13.39
N ASP A 193 20.65 13.40 12.45
CA ASP A 193 21.28 12.93 11.22
C ASP A 193 22.48 12.03 11.51
N VAL A 194 22.55 10.96 10.74
CA VAL A 194 23.69 10.05 10.73
C VAL A 194 24.46 10.38 9.47
N THR A 195 25.58 11.11 9.62
CA THR A 195 26.49 11.39 8.51
C THR A 195 27.15 10.08 8.08
N THR A 196 26.71 9.52 6.99
CA THR A 196 27.38 8.41 6.31
C THR A 196 28.22 9.03 5.20
N GLU A 197 29.52 8.79 5.19
CA GLU A 197 30.31 8.91 3.96
C GLU A 197 29.69 7.90 2.99
N ARG A 198 28.94 8.41 2.02
CA ARG A 198 28.33 7.57 0.99
C ARG A 198 29.46 6.99 0.16
N PRO A 199 29.53 5.66 0.00
CA PRO A 199 30.50 5.08 -0.91
C PRO A 199 30.32 5.73 -2.28
N THR A 200 31.34 6.40 -2.78
CA THR A 200 31.42 6.86 -4.16
C THR A 200 31.19 5.63 -5.04
N ARG A 201 30.07 5.63 -5.76
CA ARG A 201 29.76 4.58 -6.72
C ARG A 201 30.92 4.52 -7.70
N THR A 202 31.73 3.47 -7.61
CA THR A 202 32.85 3.24 -8.53
C THR A 202 32.26 3.08 -9.92
N GLN A 203 32.64 3.98 -10.82
CA GLN A 203 32.05 4.24 -12.14
C GLN A 203 32.27 3.15 -13.20
N ASN A 204 32.80 1.98 -12.88
CA ASN A 204 33.25 0.99 -13.87
C ASN A 204 32.49 -0.34 -13.84
N TYR A 205 31.25 -0.36 -13.38
CA TYR A 205 30.41 -1.54 -13.59
C TYR A 205 29.62 -1.33 -14.89
N ILE A 206 29.91 -2.09 -15.93
CA ILE A 206 29.05 -2.23 -17.11
C ILE A 206 27.78 -2.91 -16.57
N GLU A 207 26.74 -2.13 -16.28
CA GLU A 207 25.45 -2.69 -15.85
C GLU A 207 24.93 -3.55 -17.00
N PRO A 208 24.63 -4.84 -16.77
CA PRO A 208 23.97 -5.67 -17.77
C PRO A 208 22.66 -4.97 -18.18
N VAL A 209 22.35 -4.96 -19.47
CA VAL A 209 21.16 -4.29 -20.00
C VAL A 209 19.94 -5.09 -19.58
N ALA A 210 19.09 -4.51 -18.74
CA ALA A 210 17.84 -5.14 -18.29
C ALA A 210 16.93 -5.45 -19.51
N PRO A 211 16.25 -6.61 -19.51
CA PRO A 211 15.36 -6.99 -20.61
C PRO A 211 14.20 -5.98 -20.76
N ASN A 212 13.76 -5.77 -22.00
CA ASN A 212 12.70 -4.82 -22.30
C ASN A 212 11.33 -5.47 -22.03
N LEU A 213 10.56 -4.91 -21.07
CA LEU A 213 9.24 -5.41 -20.68
C LEU A 213 8.29 -5.63 -21.89
N LEU A 214 8.24 -4.69 -22.84
CA LEU A 214 7.29 -4.74 -23.95
C LEU A 214 7.70 -5.74 -25.05
N LYS A 215 8.95 -6.16 -25.08
CA LYS A 215 9.47 -7.11 -26.07
C LYS A 215 9.60 -8.54 -25.54
N ASP A 216 9.53 -8.70 -24.22
CA ASP A 216 9.67 -9.98 -23.56
C ASP A 216 8.35 -10.45 -22.94
N MET A 217 7.71 -11.41 -23.61
CA MET A 217 6.43 -11.98 -23.15
C MET A 217 6.55 -12.68 -21.79
N TYR A 218 7.76 -13.15 -21.41
CA TYR A 218 7.98 -13.76 -20.08
C TYR A 218 7.89 -12.75 -18.95
N LEU A 219 8.10 -11.48 -19.25
CA LEU A 219 7.92 -10.37 -18.30
C LEU A 219 6.56 -9.69 -18.44
N LEU A 220 6.10 -9.54 -19.69
CA LEU A 220 4.86 -8.82 -19.97
C LEU A 220 3.62 -9.54 -19.40
N ILE A 221 3.54 -10.87 -19.59
CA ILE A 221 2.38 -11.63 -19.09
C ILE A 221 2.27 -11.58 -17.56
N PRO A 222 3.31 -11.87 -16.76
CA PRO A 222 3.26 -11.68 -15.32
C PRO A 222 2.96 -10.23 -14.92
N PHE A 223 3.55 -9.25 -15.58
CA PHE A 223 3.29 -7.84 -15.31
C PHE A 223 1.80 -7.50 -15.47
N LEU A 224 1.19 -7.90 -16.59
CA LEU A 224 -0.23 -7.69 -16.84
C LEU A 224 -1.11 -8.46 -15.84
N ALA A 225 -0.73 -9.69 -15.47
CA ALA A 225 -1.44 -10.45 -14.44
C ALA A 225 -1.47 -9.69 -13.11
N PHE A 226 -0.34 -9.14 -12.66
CA PHE A 226 -0.29 -8.36 -11.43
C PHE A 226 -1.06 -7.03 -11.55
N VAL A 227 -1.03 -6.37 -12.71
CA VAL A 227 -1.90 -5.20 -12.95
C VAL A 227 -3.36 -5.59 -12.74
N MET A 228 -3.84 -6.69 -13.34
CA MET A 228 -5.24 -7.14 -13.22
C MET A 228 -5.60 -7.53 -11.77
N LEU A 229 -4.70 -8.21 -11.04
CA LEU A 229 -4.91 -8.51 -9.62
C LEU A 229 -5.10 -7.22 -8.79
N HIS A 230 -4.27 -6.24 -9.02
CA HIS A 230 -4.37 -4.96 -8.31
C HIS A 230 -5.57 -4.12 -8.77
N VAL A 231 -5.99 -4.20 -10.04
CA VAL A 231 -7.24 -3.55 -10.51
C VAL A 231 -8.43 -4.08 -9.70
N GLY A 232 -8.61 -5.40 -9.63
CA GLY A 232 -9.70 -6.00 -8.86
C GLY A 232 -9.65 -5.64 -7.37
N GLN A 233 -8.44 -5.64 -6.77
CA GLN A 233 -8.22 -5.24 -5.38
C GLN A 233 -8.66 -3.79 -5.12
N TRP A 234 -8.22 -2.83 -5.94
CA TRP A 234 -8.52 -1.42 -5.72
C TRP A 234 -9.97 -1.07 -6.04
N MET A 235 -10.60 -1.75 -7.01
CA MET A 235 -12.05 -1.63 -7.23
C MET A 235 -12.84 -2.08 -6.00
N TYR A 236 -12.45 -3.21 -5.36
CA TYR A 236 -13.06 -3.65 -4.11
C TYR A 236 -12.82 -2.63 -2.99
N THR A 237 -11.59 -2.19 -2.79
CA THR A 237 -11.22 -1.24 -1.72
C THR A 237 -12.01 0.06 -1.81
N LEU A 238 -12.27 0.56 -3.03
CA LEU A 238 -13.05 1.76 -3.26
C LEU A 238 -14.54 1.54 -2.95
N ASN A 239 -15.10 0.41 -3.37
CA ASN A 239 -16.55 0.21 -3.34
C ASN A 239 -17.08 -0.47 -2.07
N MET A 240 -16.24 -1.19 -1.32
CA MET A 240 -16.66 -1.93 -0.11
C MET A 240 -17.33 -1.03 0.93
N PRO A 241 -16.80 0.16 1.29
CA PRO A 241 -17.45 1.04 2.26
C PRO A 241 -18.86 1.48 1.82
N LEU A 242 -19.00 1.86 0.55
CA LEU A 242 -20.29 2.27 -0.01
C LEU A 242 -21.30 1.12 -0.06
N PHE A 243 -20.82 -0.09 -0.40
CA PHE A 243 -21.66 -1.28 -0.41
C PHE A 243 -22.23 -1.57 0.99
N VAL A 244 -21.40 -1.47 2.02
CA VAL A 244 -21.83 -1.68 3.41
C VAL A 244 -22.84 -0.61 3.84
N THR A 245 -22.58 0.67 3.58
CA THR A 245 -23.39 1.76 4.11
C THR A 245 -24.59 2.13 3.24
N GLU A 246 -24.42 2.15 1.90
CA GLU A 246 -25.49 2.58 0.99
C GLU A 246 -26.34 1.43 0.47
N TYR A 247 -25.72 0.26 0.17
CA TYR A 247 -26.44 -0.87 -0.40
C TYR A 247 -27.03 -1.78 0.69
N LEU A 248 -26.20 -2.19 1.67
CA LEU A 248 -26.66 -3.01 2.79
C LEU A 248 -27.35 -2.20 3.90
N GLN A 249 -27.27 -0.87 3.88
CA GLN A 249 -27.82 0.05 4.89
C GLN A 249 -27.31 -0.24 6.31
N GLU A 250 -26.06 -0.67 6.42
CA GLU A 250 -25.40 -1.04 7.66
C GLU A 250 -24.53 0.09 8.20
N SER A 251 -24.15 -0.01 9.48
CA SER A 251 -23.35 1.00 10.16
C SER A 251 -21.95 1.14 9.56
N GLU A 252 -21.43 2.36 9.47
CA GLU A 252 -20.04 2.69 9.11
C GLU A 252 -19.00 1.95 9.99
N ASN A 253 -19.37 1.58 11.23
CA ASN A 253 -18.51 0.79 12.10
C ASN A 253 -18.14 -0.56 11.47
N ASN A 254 -19.04 -1.17 10.69
CA ASN A 254 -18.80 -2.43 10.01
C ASN A 254 -17.70 -2.29 8.95
N VAL A 255 -17.55 -1.11 8.32
CA VAL A 255 -16.45 -0.81 7.39
C VAL A 255 -15.10 -0.92 8.10
N GLY A 256 -14.99 -0.29 9.27
CA GLY A 256 -13.78 -0.36 10.09
C GLY A 256 -13.47 -1.77 10.59
N TYR A 257 -14.50 -2.53 11.00
CA TYR A 257 -14.31 -3.92 11.44
C TYR A 257 -13.86 -4.84 10.30
N LEU A 258 -14.45 -4.73 9.11
CA LEU A 258 -14.02 -5.46 7.92
C LEU A 258 -12.56 -5.16 7.56
N ALA A 259 -12.21 -3.88 7.49
CA ALA A 259 -10.84 -3.46 7.16
C ALA A 259 -9.81 -3.95 8.20
N SER A 260 -10.14 -3.83 9.49
CA SER A 260 -9.24 -4.26 10.57
C SER A 260 -9.12 -5.78 10.65
N LEU A 261 -10.21 -6.51 10.45
CA LEU A 261 -10.18 -7.97 10.43
C LEU A 261 -9.30 -8.49 9.29
N CYS A 262 -9.45 -7.89 8.09
CA CYS A 262 -8.61 -8.22 6.95
C CYS A 262 -7.12 -7.99 7.27
N ALA A 263 -6.76 -6.80 7.74
CA ALA A 263 -5.38 -6.46 8.07
C ALA A 263 -4.82 -7.34 9.21
N GLY A 264 -5.67 -7.71 10.18
CA GLY A 264 -5.29 -8.59 11.28
C GLY A 264 -4.99 -10.02 10.85
N LEU A 265 -5.78 -10.55 9.90
CA LEU A 265 -5.58 -11.89 9.34
C LEU A 265 -4.43 -11.92 8.32
N GLU A 266 -4.16 -10.83 7.64
CA GLU A 266 -3.08 -10.73 6.63
C GLU A 266 -1.70 -11.02 7.26
N VAL A 267 -1.43 -10.50 8.47
CA VAL A 267 -0.13 -10.67 9.14
C VAL A 267 0.22 -12.14 9.39
N PRO A 268 -0.63 -12.95 10.07
CA PRO A 268 -0.34 -14.38 10.24
C PRO A 268 -0.28 -15.14 8.91
N PHE A 269 -1.11 -14.78 7.93
CA PHE A 269 -1.02 -15.40 6.60
C PHE A 269 0.29 -15.09 5.89
N MET A 270 0.83 -13.87 5.97
CA MET A 270 2.15 -13.55 5.42
C MET A 270 3.26 -14.43 6.02
N ILE A 271 3.21 -14.69 7.35
CA ILE A 271 4.19 -15.56 8.02
C ILE A 271 4.06 -17.00 7.49
N ILE A 272 2.83 -17.52 7.43
CA ILE A 272 2.55 -18.88 6.92
C ILE A 272 3.01 -19.02 5.46
N LEU A 273 2.70 -18.02 4.64
CA LEU A 273 3.07 -18.00 3.22
C LEU A 273 4.58 -17.91 3.00
N GLY A 274 5.30 -17.18 3.86
CA GLY A 274 6.76 -17.18 3.85
C GLY A 274 7.36 -18.59 4.07
N LEU A 275 6.72 -19.39 4.94
CA LEU A 275 7.12 -20.80 5.16
C LEU A 275 6.68 -21.70 3.99
N LEU A 276 5.51 -21.47 3.41
CA LEU A 276 5.00 -22.25 2.28
C LEU A 276 5.77 -21.95 0.97
N ALA A 277 6.23 -20.73 0.77
CA ALA A 277 7.01 -20.33 -0.41
C ALA A 277 8.33 -21.10 -0.56
N SER A 278 8.87 -21.64 0.55
CA SER A 278 10.04 -22.55 0.50
C SER A 278 9.73 -23.96 0.00
N ARG A 279 8.44 -24.34 -0.07
CA ARG A 279 7.99 -25.71 -0.45
C ARG A 279 7.16 -25.74 -1.72
N PHE A 280 6.50 -24.63 -2.06
CA PHE A 280 5.62 -24.53 -3.22
C PHE A 280 6.10 -23.43 -4.16
N GLN A 281 5.88 -23.62 -5.44
CA GLN A 281 6.19 -22.60 -6.44
C GLN A 281 5.33 -21.34 -6.16
N THR A 282 5.98 -20.17 -6.17
CA THR A 282 5.32 -18.87 -5.95
C THR A 282 4.14 -18.66 -6.91
N ARG A 283 4.26 -19.11 -8.17
CA ARG A 283 3.17 -19.09 -9.15
C ARG A 283 1.92 -19.85 -8.68
N THR A 284 2.08 -21.04 -8.12
CA THR A 284 0.94 -21.86 -7.63
C THR A 284 0.23 -21.15 -6.48
N LEU A 285 0.99 -20.55 -5.56
CA LEU A 285 0.43 -19.77 -4.46
C LEU A 285 -0.34 -18.55 -4.99
N LEU A 286 0.20 -17.83 -5.99
CA LEU A 286 -0.50 -16.71 -6.64
C LEU A 286 -1.82 -17.15 -7.29
N MET A 287 -1.86 -18.31 -7.94
CA MET A 287 -3.08 -18.86 -8.54
C MET A 287 -4.13 -19.22 -7.47
N ILE A 288 -3.70 -19.83 -6.35
CA ILE A 288 -4.58 -20.14 -5.22
C ILE A 288 -5.13 -18.82 -4.62
N GLY A 289 -4.26 -17.83 -4.42
CA GLY A 289 -4.67 -16.51 -3.94
C GLY A 289 -5.69 -15.85 -4.86
N ALA A 290 -5.46 -15.88 -6.17
CA ALA A 290 -6.40 -15.35 -7.16
C ALA A 290 -7.77 -16.05 -7.12
N LEU A 291 -7.80 -17.39 -6.98
CA LEU A 291 -9.06 -18.12 -6.84
C LEU A 291 -9.83 -17.74 -5.57
N LEU A 292 -9.13 -17.62 -4.43
CA LEU A 292 -9.74 -17.22 -3.17
C LEU A 292 -10.22 -15.76 -3.20
N GLY A 293 -9.41 -14.83 -3.71
CA GLY A 293 -9.78 -13.41 -3.83
C GLY A 293 -10.92 -13.20 -4.82
N GLY A 294 -10.84 -13.81 -6.00
CA GLY A 294 -11.90 -13.77 -7.00
C GLY A 294 -13.19 -14.40 -6.51
N GLY A 295 -13.11 -15.55 -5.83
CA GLY A 295 -14.24 -16.22 -5.20
C GLY A 295 -14.89 -15.35 -4.12
N TYR A 296 -14.09 -14.66 -3.29
CA TYR A 296 -14.60 -13.73 -2.30
C TYR A 296 -15.33 -12.54 -2.96
N TYR A 297 -14.75 -11.89 -3.96
CA TYR A 297 -15.41 -10.78 -4.66
C TYR A 297 -16.70 -11.23 -5.34
N PHE A 298 -16.69 -12.41 -5.97
CA PHE A 298 -17.89 -12.98 -6.56
C PHE A 298 -18.98 -13.25 -5.49
N SER A 299 -18.59 -13.75 -4.32
CA SER A 299 -19.53 -14.06 -3.23
C SER A 299 -20.21 -12.82 -2.65
N ILE A 300 -19.56 -11.64 -2.66
CA ILE A 300 -20.18 -10.39 -2.17
C ILE A 300 -21.41 -10.04 -3.01
N GLY A 301 -21.35 -10.21 -4.34
CA GLY A 301 -22.49 -9.97 -5.20
C GLY A 301 -23.62 -11.03 -5.09
N LEU A 302 -23.38 -12.14 -4.38
CA LEU A 302 -24.38 -13.19 -4.15
C LEU A 302 -25.03 -13.11 -2.76
N PHE A 303 -24.29 -12.64 -1.77
CA PHE A 303 -24.71 -12.63 -0.38
C PHE A 303 -24.75 -11.20 0.17
N ASP A 304 -25.94 -10.62 0.22
CA ASP A 304 -26.19 -9.26 0.73
C ASP A 304 -26.10 -9.23 2.27
N SER A 305 -24.93 -9.52 2.82
CA SER A 305 -24.75 -9.64 4.27
C SER A 305 -23.34 -9.28 4.72
N VAL A 306 -23.24 -8.38 5.70
CA VAL A 306 -21.99 -8.05 6.38
C VAL A 306 -21.37 -9.28 7.06
N MET A 307 -22.20 -10.20 7.59
CA MET A 307 -21.70 -11.42 8.20
C MET A 307 -21.00 -12.32 7.18
N ALA A 308 -21.55 -12.46 5.97
CA ALA A 308 -20.90 -13.18 4.88
C ALA A 308 -19.57 -12.52 4.48
N MET A 309 -19.54 -11.18 4.42
CA MET A 309 -18.30 -10.43 4.18
C MET A 309 -17.27 -10.67 5.28
N LEU A 310 -17.66 -10.66 6.57
CA LEU A 310 -16.76 -10.92 7.70
C LEU A 310 -16.14 -12.32 7.62
N ILE A 311 -16.94 -13.35 7.33
CA ILE A 311 -16.46 -14.73 7.16
C ILE A 311 -15.46 -14.79 5.99
N GLY A 312 -15.81 -14.13 4.88
CA GLY A 312 -14.98 -14.09 3.68
C GLY A 312 -13.68 -13.30 3.81
N GLN A 313 -13.54 -12.46 4.87
CA GLN A 313 -12.29 -11.70 5.09
C GLN A 313 -11.05 -12.60 5.20
N SER A 314 -11.20 -13.85 5.63
CA SER A 314 -10.09 -14.81 5.64
C SER A 314 -9.56 -15.13 4.23
N ALA A 315 -10.45 -15.27 3.25
CA ALA A 315 -10.07 -15.49 1.86
C ALA A 315 -9.42 -14.24 1.25
N LEU A 316 -9.98 -13.05 1.53
CA LEU A 316 -9.40 -11.78 1.10
C LEU A 316 -8.02 -11.55 1.71
N ALA A 317 -7.88 -11.72 3.02
CA ALA A 317 -6.61 -11.53 3.72
C ALA A 317 -5.53 -12.50 3.21
N PHE A 318 -5.90 -13.74 2.92
CA PHE A 318 -4.98 -14.72 2.32
C PHE A 318 -4.56 -14.29 0.91
N PHE A 319 -5.49 -13.81 0.09
CA PHE A 319 -5.19 -13.26 -1.24
C PHE A 319 -4.24 -12.07 -1.16
N LEU A 320 -4.51 -11.10 -0.27
CA LEU A 320 -3.67 -9.91 -0.11
C LEU A 320 -2.28 -10.26 0.45
N ALA A 321 -2.21 -11.21 1.39
CA ALA A 321 -0.95 -11.70 1.93
C ALA A 321 -0.06 -12.33 0.84
N ILE A 322 -0.65 -13.06 -0.12
CA ILE A 322 0.07 -13.59 -1.28
C ILE A 322 0.48 -12.45 -2.22
N LEU A 323 -0.45 -11.60 -2.61
CA LEU A 323 -0.24 -10.54 -3.59
C LEU A 323 0.86 -9.57 -3.15
N LEU A 324 0.81 -9.11 -1.90
CA LEU A 324 1.74 -8.14 -1.34
C LEU A 324 3.01 -8.78 -0.76
N GLY A 325 2.87 -9.99 -0.18
CA GLY A 325 3.99 -10.68 0.45
C GLY A 325 4.89 -11.42 -0.53
N LEU A 326 4.33 -12.08 -1.55
CA LEU A 326 5.10 -12.89 -2.49
C LEU A 326 5.31 -12.21 -3.85
N GLY A 327 4.58 -11.12 -4.15
CA GLY A 327 4.64 -10.47 -5.45
C GLY A 327 6.03 -9.99 -5.85
N ILE A 328 6.77 -9.35 -4.94
CA ILE A 328 8.15 -8.92 -5.21
C ILE A 328 9.05 -10.12 -5.46
N SER A 329 8.94 -11.15 -4.61
CA SER A 329 9.75 -12.37 -4.74
C SER A 329 9.51 -13.07 -6.08
N TYR A 330 8.27 -13.12 -6.53
CA TYR A 330 7.92 -13.71 -7.84
C TYR A 330 8.65 -13.04 -9.01
N PHE A 331 8.70 -11.68 -9.03
CA PHE A 331 9.45 -10.97 -10.07
C PHE A 331 10.98 -11.15 -9.91
N GLN A 332 11.48 -11.23 -8.68
CA GLN A 332 12.90 -11.51 -8.42
C GLN A 332 13.30 -12.94 -8.83
N ASP A 333 12.41 -13.91 -8.68
CA ASP A 333 12.61 -15.29 -9.15
C ASP A 333 12.67 -15.35 -10.69
N ILE A 334 11.91 -14.51 -11.41
CA ILE A 334 11.94 -14.41 -12.88
C ILE A 334 13.21 -13.68 -13.37
N LEU A 335 13.70 -12.72 -12.59
CA LEU A 335 14.82 -11.83 -12.94
C LEU A 335 15.91 -11.88 -11.85
N PRO A 336 16.57 -13.01 -11.61
CA PRO A 336 17.54 -13.16 -10.53
C PRO A 336 18.75 -12.23 -10.70
N ASP A 337 19.16 -11.95 -11.94
CA ASP A 337 20.28 -11.05 -12.25
C ASP A 337 19.93 -9.55 -12.11
N PHE A 338 18.61 -9.21 -12.00
CA PHE A 338 18.12 -7.84 -11.99
C PHE A 338 17.14 -7.59 -10.83
N PRO A 339 17.48 -7.85 -9.56
CA PRO A 339 16.53 -7.76 -8.43
C PRO A 339 15.94 -6.36 -8.23
N GLY A 340 16.67 -5.30 -8.54
CA GLY A 340 16.19 -3.93 -8.51
C GLY A 340 15.12 -3.66 -9.57
N TYR A 341 15.36 -4.11 -10.80
CA TYR A 341 14.41 -4.00 -11.89
C TYR A 341 13.14 -4.84 -11.63
N ALA A 342 13.29 -6.05 -11.10
CA ALA A 342 12.19 -6.91 -10.69
C ALA A 342 11.27 -6.22 -9.67
N SER A 343 11.86 -5.61 -8.64
CA SER A 343 11.11 -4.85 -7.64
C SER A 343 10.40 -3.63 -8.23
N THR A 344 11.03 -2.98 -9.22
CA THR A 344 10.43 -1.86 -9.95
C THR A 344 9.24 -2.31 -10.80
N LEU A 345 9.33 -3.46 -11.48
CA LEU A 345 8.21 -4.03 -12.24
C LEU A 345 7.02 -4.33 -11.34
N PHE A 346 7.24 -4.97 -10.19
CA PHE A 346 6.18 -5.20 -9.22
C PHE A 346 5.52 -3.89 -8.76
N SER A 347 6.31 -2.90 -8.37
CA SER A 347 5.80 -1.60 -7.93
C SER A 347 5.02 -0.88 -9.03
N ASN A 348 5.51 -0.92 -10.26
CA ASN A 348 4.81 -0.32 -11.41
C ASN A 348 3.50 -1.05 -11.72
N ALA A 349 3.45 -2.38 -11.61
CA ALA A 349 2.21 -3.14 -11.78
C ALA A 349 1.19 -2.78 -10.69
N MET A 350 1.64 -2.65 -9.44
CA MET A 350 0.80 -2.22 -8.31
C MET A 350 0.22 -0.81 -8.55
N ILE A 351 1.04 0.15 -8.95
CA ILE A 351 0.61 1.54 -9.21
C ILE A 351 -0.33 1.61 -10.42
N ALA A 352 0.00 0.92 -11.51
CA ALA A 352 -0.87 0.86 -12.68
C ALA A 352 -2.23 0.24 -12.32
N GLY A 353 -2.23 -0.86 -11.55
CA GLY A 353 -3.45 -1.49 -11.06
C GLY A 353 -4.26 -0.57 -10.13
N GLN A 354 -3.60 0.20 -9.27
CA GLN A 354 -4.25 1.19 -8.40
C GLN A 354 -4.90 2.32 -9.22
N LEU A 355 -4.19 2.88 -10.18
CA LEU A 355 -4.71 3.93 -11.06
C LEU A 355 -5.96 3.46 -11.82
N ILE A 356 -5.84 2.33 -12.51
CA ILE A 356 -6.91 1.75 -13.31
C ILE A 356 -8.07 1.31 -12.41
N GLY A 357 -7.77 0.64 -11.30
CA GLY A 357 -8.76 0.12 -10.37
C GLY A 357 -9.59 1.20 -9.69
N ASN A 358 -8.97 2.33 -9.30
CA ASN A 358 -9.69 3.47 -8.74
C ASN A 358 -10.59 4.15 -9.79
N LEU A 359 -10.07 4.39 -11.01
CA LEU A 359 -10.85 4.98 -12.09
C LEU A 359 -12.04 4.08 -12.48
N LEU A 360 -11.76 2.80 -12.76
CA LEU A 360 -12.80 1.86 -13.16
C LEU A 360 -13.76 1.57 -12.00
N GLY A 361 -13.25 1.49 -10.75
CA GLY A 361 -14.07 1.23 -9.58
C GLY A 361 -15.16 2.27 -9.39
N GLY A 362 -14.82 3.56 -9.54
CA GLY A 362 -15.81 4.63 -9.48
C GLY A 362 -16.79 4.61 -10.66
N VAL A 363 -16.27 4.55 -11.89
CA VAL A 363 -17.12 4.56 -13.10
C VAL A 363 -18.04 3.32 -13.18
N MET A 364 -17.49 2.12 -12.93
CA MET A 364 -18.29 0.89 -12.97
C MET A 364 -19.36 0.88 -11.87
N SER A 365 -19.06 1.39 -10.68
CA SER A 365 -20.06 1.51 -9.62
C SER A 365 -21.24 2.41 -10.02
N ASP A 366 -20.98 3.49 -10.74
CA ASP A 366 -22.03 4.36 -11.26
C ASP A 366 -22.83 3.69 -12.41
N MET A 367 -22.18 2.86 -13.24
CA MET A 367 -22.80 2.21 -14.40
C MET A 367 -23.59 0.95 -14.04
N VAL A 368 -23.01 0.04 -13.26
CA VAL A 368 -23.60 -1.29 -12.99
C VAL A 368 -24.20 -1.40 -11.58
N GLY A 369 -23.99 -0.40 -10.74
CA GLY A 369 -24.43 -0.36 -9.34
C GLY A 369 -23.50 -1.07 -8.37
N LEU A 370 -23.67 -0.75 -7.06
CA LEU A 370 -22.82 -1.24 -5.98
C LEU A 370 -22.85 -2.75 -5.80
N GLY A 371 -24.01 -3.42 -6.01
CA GLY A 371 -24.10 -4.88 -5.90
C GLY A 371 -23.33 -5.61 -6.99
N ASN A 372 -23.26 -5.04 -8.21
CA ASN A 372 -22.67 -5.72 -9.37
C ASN A 372 -21.19 -5.40 -9.59
N VAL A 373 -20.66 -4.31 -9.01
CA VAL A 373 -19.26 -3.90 -9.23
C VAL A 373 -18.25 -4.96 -8.76
N PHE A 374 -18.62 -5.81 -7.79
CA PHE A 374 -17.75 -6.88 -7.29
C PHE A 374 -17.62 -8.03 -8.30
N TYR A 375 -18.63 -8.28 -9.15
CA TYR A 375 -18.48 -9.20 -10.28
C TYR A 375 -17.46 -8.70 -11.29
N VAL A 376 -17.40 -7.38 -11.52
CA VAL A 376 -16.36 -6.79 -12.38
C VAL A 376 -14.99 -6.96 -11.74
N SER A 377 -14.86 -6.72 -10.41
CA SER A 377 -13.62 -6.98 -9.66
C SER A 377 -13.20 -8.46 -9.79
N ALA A 378 -14.14 -9.40 -9.62
CA ALA A 378 -13.88 -10.83 -9.77
C ALA A 378 -13.44 -11.19 -11.21
N ALA A 379 -14.03 -10.54 -12.24
CA ALA A 379 -13.64 -10.75 -13.63
C ALA A 379 -12.18 -10.33 -13.89
N PHE A 380 -11.71 -9.21 -13.35
CA PHE A 380 -10.29 -8.83 -13.45
C PHE A 380 -9.37 -9.87 -12.79
N ILE A 381 -9.75 -10.39 -11.61
CA ILE A 381 -9.00 -11.47 -10.96
C ILE A 381 -9.01 -12.76 -11.80
N ALA A 382 -10.14 -13.10 -12.42
CA ALA A 382 -10.23 -14.25 -13.31
C ALA A 382 -9.32 -14.09 -14.55
N VAL A 383 -9.28 -12.90 -15.16
CA VAL A 383 -8.32 -12.62 -16.24
C VAL A 383 -6.88 -12.76 -15.76
N ALA A 384 -6.56 -12.25 -14.58
CA ALA A 384 -5.23 -12.43 -13.99
C ALA A 384 -4.89 -13.90 -13.76
N PHE A 385 -5.84 -14.69 -13.26
CA PHE A 385 -5.66 -16.14 -13.08
C PHE A 385 -5.34 -16.83 -14.42
N VAL A 386 -6.08 -16.50 -15.48
CA VAL A 386 -5.81 -17.03 -16.83
C VAL A 386 -4.41 -16.61 -17.30
N LEU A 387 -4.04 -15.36 -17.14
CA LEU A 387 -2.67 -14.88 -17.49
C LEU A 387 -1.60 -15.65 -16.71
N LEU A 388 -1.80 -15.92 -15.41
CA LEU A 388 -0.88 -16.71 -14.60
C LEU A 388 -0.72 -18.15 -15.10
N ILE A 389 -1.72 -18.76 -15.75
CA ILE A 389 -1.60 -20.08 -16.37
C ILE A 389 -0.58 -20.07 -17.50
N PHE A 390 -0.44 -18.99 -18.22
CA PHE A 390 0.52 -18.84 -19.32
C PHE A 390 1.92 -18.42 -18.89
N THR A 391 2.14 -18.09 -17.61
CA THR A 391 3.48 -17.80 -17.11
C THR A 391 4.28 -19.10 -16.97
N LYS A 392 5.60 -19.05 -17.21
CA LYS A 392 6.45 -20.22 -16.98
C LYS A 392 6.68 -20.47 -15.49
N PRO A 393 6.68 -21.74 -15.05
CA PRO A 393 7.13 -22.06 -13.69
C PRO A 393 8.64 -21.75 -13.58
N VAL A 394 9.03 -21.00 -12.54
CA VAL A 394 10.45 -20.86 -12.19
C VAL A 394 10.90 -22.18 -11.58
N LYS A 395 11.98 -22.79 -12.12
CA LYS A 395 12.51 -24.04 -11.60
C LYS A 395 13.12 -23.80 -10.22
N MET A 396 12.74 -24.62 -9.24
CA MET A 396 13.31 -24.56 -7.88
C MET A 396 14.81 -24.97 -7.84
N GLU A 397 15.35 -25.53 -8.90
CA GLU A 397 16.78 -25.93 -9.02
C GLU A 397 17.72 -24.75 -9.20
N ASP A 398 17.22 -23.58 -9.61
CA ASP A 398 18.05 -22.40 -9.86
C ASP A 398 18.20 -21.48 -8.61
N VAL A 399 17.69 -21.89 -7.44
CA VAL A 399 17.61 -21.09 -6.20
C VAL A 399 18.44 -21.68 -5.03
N ILE A 400 19.15 -22.81 -5.23
CA ILE A 400 19.98 -23.45 -4.18
C ILE A 400 21.46 -23.09 -4.37
#